data_17c31e34b3004eff73996de9e2f3b097
#
_entry.id   17c31e34b3004eff73996de9e2f3b097
#
_cell.length_a   1.000
_cell.length_b   1.000
_cell.length_c   1.000
_cell.angle_alpha   90.00
_cell.angle_beta   90.00
_cell.angle_gamma   90.00
#
_symmetry.space_group_name_H-M   'P 1'
#
loop_
_entity.id
_entity.type
_entity.pdbx_description
1 polymer ?
#
loop_
_entity_poly.entity_id
_entity_poly.type
_entity_poly.pdbx_seq_one_letter_code
_entity_poly.pdbx_strand_id
1 'polypeptide(L)'
;CPRCEGYGKVIGIDEDLVIPDKSKTIYEDAVACWRGETMRKWKQQLVENASKFGFPIHTPFHELTPEQKRLLWRGNEYFHGLDEFFEYIDSERRKIQFRVMKARYTGKTACPECGGSRLRKEALYVRVGGKTIADLVAMPVDSLIAFFAGLELDEHDTKTASRILVEIRNRLQYLADVGLGYLTLDRLSSTLSGGESQRINLSTSLGSNLTGSLYILDEPSIGLHPRDTNRLIGVLKQLRDLGNTVIVVEHEEEVIRAADWIVDIGPKAGYNGGEVVFSGTLPQLLKSKKSLTADYLTGRREIAVPATARGWSNSITVKGARENNLRNVDVRIPLGVMTCITGVSGSGKSSLAKGILYPALRRLLYDTGVKPGDFDGLTGDVQLLKSVEMVDQNPIGKSSRSNPVTYIKAYDEIRKLFSDQPYAQHNGLGASAF
;
A
#
# COMPACT_ATOMS: atom_id res chain seq x y z
N CYS A 1 23.64 9.59 1.50
CA CYS A 1 24.07 9.68 0.11
C CYS A 1 24.06 11.15 -0.32
N PRO A 2 25.19 11.71 -0.80
CA PRO A 2 25.26 13.11 -1.23
C PRO A 2 24.33 13.44 -2.40
N ARG A 3 24.15 12.50 -3.33
CA ARG A 3 23.36 12.72 -4.54
C ARG A 3 21.85 12.84 -4.28
N CYS A 4 21.31 12.09 -3.37
CA CYS A 4 19.88 12.12 -3.06
C CYS A 4 19.58 12.73 -1.68
N GLU A 5 20.57 13.32 -1.00
CA GLU A 5 20.41 14.01 0.29
C GLU A 5 19.66 13.18 1.34
N GLY A 6 19.80 11.84 1.28
CA GLY A 6 19.11 10.92 2.19
C GLY A 6 17.68 10.50 1.76
N TYR A 7 17.16 11.00 0.64
CA TYR A 7 15.81 10.63 0.18
C TYR A 7 15.74 9.24 -0.48
N GLY A 8 16.87 8.69 -0.93
CA GLY A 8 16.93 7.39 -1.63
C GLY A 8 16.39 7.42 -3.05
N LYS A 9 15.77 8.52 -3.48
CA LYS A 9 15.20 8.72 -4.81
C LYS A 9 15.71 10.02 -5.41
N VAL A 10 15.78 10.07 -6.75
CA VAL A 10 16.13 11.26 -7.54
C VAL A 10 15.10 11.44 -8.65
N ILE A 11 15.01 12.64 -9.18
CA ILE A 11 14.22 12.91 -10.39
C ILE A 11 15.03 12.43 -11.57
N GLY A 12 14.51 11.50 -12.34
CA GLY A 12 15.16 10.88 -13.49
C GLY A 12 14.16 10.33 -14.49
N ILE A 13 14.66 9.75 -15.59
CA ILE A 13 13.80 9.05 -16.55
C ILE A 13 13.26 7.78 -15.88
N ASP A 14 11.95 7.62 -15.88
CA ASP A 14 11.26 6.48 -15.28
C ASP A 14 10.98 5.43 -16.36
N GLU A 15 11.60 4.25 -16.23
CA GLU A 15 11.44 3.14 -17.18
C GLU A 15 9.97 2.78 -17.40
N ASP A 16 9.14 2.83 -16.34
CA ASP A 16 7.74 2.41 -16.44
C ASP A 16 6.86 3.48 -17.11
N LEU A 17 7.30 4.73 -17.14
CA LEU A 17 6.70 5.76 -17.99
C LEU A 17 7.14 5.61 -19.45
N VAL A 18 8.37 5.16 -19.68
CA VAL A 18 8.92 4.90 -21.02
C VAL A 18 8.31 3.64 -21.62
N ILE A 19 8.18 2.58 -20.82
CA ILE A 19 7.61 1.29 -21.22
C ILE A 19 6.39 0.98 -20.34
N PRO A 20 5.29 1.65 -20.65
CA PRO A 20 4.12 1.63 -19.79
C PRO A 20 3.35 0.30 -19.82
N ASP A 21 3.48 -0.48 -20.86
CA ASP A 21 2.83 -1.78 -21.05
C ASP A 21 3.90 -2.82 -21.37
N LYS A 22 4.31 -3.55 -20.35
CA LYS A 22 5.38 -4.56 -20.46
C LYS A 22 4.93 -5.85 -21.17
N SER A 23 3.63 -6.03 -21.40
CA SER A 23 3.09 -7.15 -22.17
C SER A 23 3.28 -6.96 -23.68
N LYS A 24 3.52 -5.72 -24.13
CA LYS A 24 3.79 -5.41 -25.53
C LYS A 24 5.23 -5.71 -25.90
N THR A 25 5.37 -6.04 -27.17
CA THR A 25 6.67 -6.20 -27.82
C THR A 25 7.20 -4.84 -28.31
N ILE A 26 8.50 -4.75 -28.61
CA ILE A 26 9.06 -3.53 -29.22
C ILE A 26 8.37 -3.24 -30.56
N TYR A 27 8.04 -4.29 -31.32
CA TYR A 27 7.33 -4.14 -32.59
C TYR A 27 5.92 -3.56 -32.41
N GLU A 28 5.23 -3.87 -31.32
CA GLU A 28 3.89 -3.38 -30.95
C GLU A 28 3.90 -2.06 -30.17
N ASP A 29 4.96 -1.27 -30.31
CA ASP A 29 5.10 0.03 -29.64
C ASP A 29 5.12 -0.04 -28.08
N ALA A 30 5.83 -1.02 -27.49
CA ALA A 30 6.08 -1.06 -26.05
C ALA A 30 6.73 0.24 -25.57
N VAL A 31 7.69 0.79 -26.34
CA VAL A 31 8.39 2.04 -26.03
C VAL A 31 7.54 3.25 -26.39
N ALA A 32 6.93 3.86 -25.37
CA ALA A 32 5.97 4.95 -25.57
C ALA A 32 6.59 6.24 -26.13
N CYS A 33 7.84 6.54 -25.79
CA CYS A 33 8.53 7.74 -26.24
C CYS A 33 8.94 7.69 -27.71
N TRP A 34 8.93 6.53 -28.35
CA TRP A 34 9.20 6.35 -29.77
C TRP A 34 7.92 6.38 -30.63
N ARG A 35 6.75 6.51 -30.03
CA ARG A 35 5.48 6.67 -30.74
C ARG A 35 5.42 8.03 -31.42
N GLY A 36 4.71 8.11 -32.52
CA GLY A 36 4.55 9.35 -33.31
C GLY A 36 5.57 9.45 -34.46
N GLU A 37 5.19 10.16 -35.52
CA GLU A 37 5.93 10.20 -36.79
C GLU A 37 7.39 10.64 -36.63
N THR A 38 7.65 11.69 -35.87
CA THR A 38 9.00 12.27 -35.70
C THR A 38 9.95 11.34 -34.93
N MET A 39 9.43 10.57 -33.98
CA MET A 39 10.25 9.73 -33.06
C MET A 39 10.30 8.27 -33.52
N ARG A 40 9.43 7.85 -34.44
CA ARG A 40 9.38 6.50 -34.99
C ARG A 40 10.70 6.03 -35.60
N LYS A 41 11.53 6.94 -36.10
CA LYS A 41 12.85 6.65 -36.65
C LYS A 41 13.77 5.90 -35.67
N TRP A 42 13.66 6.16 -34.36
CA TRP A 42 14.44 5.47 -33.33
C TRP A 42 14.05 4.01 -33.20
N LYS A 43 12.75 3.72 -33.18
CA LYS A 43 12.23 2.35 -33.21
C LYS A 43 12.61 1.64 -34.52
N GLN A 44 12.46 2.33 -35.65
CA GLN A 44 12.70 1.77 -36.95
C GLN A 44 14.15 1.32 -37.13
N GLN A 45 15.10 2.10 -36.63
CA GLN A 45 16.53 1.75 -36.64
C GLN A 45 16.79 0.44 -35.88
N LEU A 46 16.18 0.24 -34.71
CA LEU A 46 16.27 -1.03 -33.97
C LEU A 46 15.63 -2.19 -34.74
N VAL A 47 14.39 -2.00 -35.26
CA VAL A 47 13.66 -3.05 -35.96
C VAL A 47 14.36 -3.52 -37.22
N GLU A 48 14.90 -2.61 -38.02
CA GLU A 48 15.62 -2.93 -39.27
C GLU A 48 16.95 -3.67 -39.02
N ASN A 49 17.60 -3.42 -37.91
CA ASN A 49 18.91 -3.99 -37.60
C ASN A 49 18.86 -5.16 -36.57
N ALA A 50 17.72 -5.43 -35.98
CA ALA A 50 17.58 -6.41 -34.90
C ALA A 50 18.16 -7.81 -35.23
N SER A 51 18.01 -8.25 -36.48
CA SER A 51 18.55 -9.54 -36.95
C SER A 51 20.07 -9.62 -36.92
N LYS A 52 20.78 -8.47 -37.06
CA LYS A 52 22.26 -8.43 -37.09
C LYS A 52 22.89 -8.80 -35.73
N PHE A 53 22.18 -8.56 -34.64
CA PHE A 53 22.66 -8.86 -33.28
C PHE A 53 21.66 -9.70 -32.45
N GLY A 54 20.66 -10.32 -33.12
CA GLY A 54 19.77 -11.29 -32.50
C GLY A 54 18.80 -10.70 -31.46
N PHE A 55 18.38 -9.44 -31.61
CA PHE A 55 17.44 -8.85 -30.67
C PHE A 55 16.00 -9.28 -30.95
N PRO A 56 15.25 -9.83 -29.94
CA PRO A 56 13.92 -10.41 -30.14
C PRO A 56 12.82 -9.32 -30.11
N ILE A 57 12.61 -8.61 -31.21
CA ILE A 57 11.63 -7.52 -31.31
C ILE A 57 10.17 -7.93 -31.13
N HIS A 58 9.86 -9.22 -31.27
CA HIS A 58 8.51 -9.79 -31.11
C HIS A 58 8.28 -10.46 -29.75
N THR A 59 9.29 -10.42 -28.86
CA THR A 59 9.15 -10.91 -27.48
C THR A 59 8.58 -9.81 -26.60
N PRO A 60 7.57 -10.09 -25.74
CA PRO A 60 7.08 -9.13 -24.75
C PRO A 60 8.19 -8.58 -23.87
N PHE A 61 8.11 -7.28 -23.55
CA PHE A 61 9.20 -6.62 -22.80
C PHE A 61 9.51 -7.30 -21.44
N HIS A 62 8.50 -7.83 -20.75
CA HIS A 62 8.69 -8.52 -19.46
C HIS A 62 9.51 -9.82 -19.60
N GLU A 63 9.46 -10.48 -20.76
CA GLU A 63 10.20 -11.72 -21.05
C GLU A 63 11.65 -11.46 -21.52
N LEU A 64 12.01 -10.21 -21.86
CA LEU A 64 13.38 -9.88 -22.24
C LEU A 64 14.36 -10.12 -21.10
N THR A 65 15.52 -10.67 -21.44
CA THR A 65 16.61 -10.87 -20.45
C THR A 65 17.16 -9.53 -19.94
N PRO A 66 17.81 -9.50 -18.76
CA PRO A 66 18.45 -8.29 -18.24
C PRO A 66 19.48 -7.68 -19.22
N GLU A 67 20.19 -8.50 -19.99
CA GLU A 67 21.13 -8.06 -21.03
C GLU A 67 20.39 -7.37 -22.18
N GLN A 68 19.29 -7.96 -22.66
CA GLN A 68 18.46 -7.38 -23.73
C GLN A 68 17.83 -6.05 -23.28
N LYS A 69 17.35 -5.98 -22.05
CA LYS A 69 16.84 -4.72 -21.47
C LYS A 69 17.94 -3.65 -21.40
N ARG A 70 19.14 -4.01 -20.91
CA ARG A 70 20.29 -3.09 -20.91
C ARG A 70 20.68 -2.64 -22.30
N LEU A 71 20.64 -3.54 -23.30
CA LEU A 71 20.96 -3.21 -24.69
C LEU A 71 19.93 -2.21 -25.27
N LEU A 72 18.64 -2.38 -24.97
CA LEU A 72 17.60 -1.41 -25.37
C LEU A 72 17.86 0.01 -24.83
N TRP A 73 18.38 0.09 -23.60
CA TRP A 73 18.74 1.40 -23.01
C TRP A 73 20.02 1.96 -23.60
N ARG A 74 21.09 1.20 -23.69
CA ARG A 74 22.42 1.68 -24.09
C ARG A 74 22.60 1.81 -25.60
N GLY A 75 21.89 1.01 -26.40
CA GLY A 75 22.15 0.90 -27.82
C GLY A 75 23.42 0.09 -28.13
N ASN A 76 23.77 0.03 -29.40
CA ASN A 76 25.01 -0.55 -29.93
C ASN A 76 25.38 0.13 -31.27
N GLU A 77 26.35 -0.42 -31.99
CA GLU A 77 26.79 0.10 -33.31
C GLU A 77 25.68 0.11 -34.40
N TYR A 78 24.58 -0.61 -34.18
CA TYR A 78 23.49 -0.75 -35.18
C TYR A 78 22.25 0.11 -34.88
N PHE A 79 22.08 0.54 -33.63
CA PHE A 79 20.96 1.39 -33.25
C PHE A 79 21.27 2.25 -32.02
N HIS A 80 20.68 3.43 -31.95
CA HIS A 80 20.75 4.31 -30.82
C HIS A 80 19.74 3.91 -29.74
N GLY A 81 20.21 3.72 -28.51
CA GLY A 81 19.39 3.30 -27.39
C GLY A 81 18.51 4.41 -26.77
N LEU A 82 17.79 4.07 -25.71
CA LEU A 82 16.95 5.03 -24.99
C LEU A 82 17.78 6.10 -24.28
N ASP A 83 19.01 5.79 -23.82
CA ASP A 83 19.88 6.76 -23.18
C ASP A 83 20.23 7.89 -24.17
N GLU A 84 20.66 7.53 -25.38
CA GLU A 84 20.98 8.52 -26.44
C GLU A 84 19.72 9.26 -26.92
N PHE A 85 18.57 8.60 -26.94
CA PHE A 85 17.31 9.28 -27.23
C PHE A 85 17.02 10.39 -26.23
N PHE A 86 17.19 10.15 -24.93
CA PHE A 86 16.94 11.17 -23.91
C PHE A 86 18.04 12.25 -23.88
N GLU A 87 19.27 11.92 -24.23
CA GLU A 87 20.33 12.90 -24.47
C GLU A 87 19.99 13.82 -25.64
N TYR A 88 19.48 13.27 -26.74
CA TYR A 88 18.97 14.05 -27.86
C TYR A 88 17.82 14.97 -27.43
N ILE A 89 16.86 14.47 -26.66
CA ILE A 89 15.77 15.30 -26.12
C ILE A 89 16.32 16.42 -25.24
N ASP A 90 17.36 16.16 -24.48
CA ASP A 90 18.02 17.18 -23.63
C ASP A 90 18.79 18.21 -24.43
N SER A 91 19.44 17.84 -25.52
CA SER A 91 20.14 18.80 -26.41
C SER A 91 19.16 19.78 -27.05
N GLU A 92 17.94 19.38 -27.32
CA GLU A 92 16.86 20.13 -27.93
C GLU A 92 15.94 20.88 -26.94
N ARG A 93 16.34 21.01 -25.66
CA ARG A 93 15.53 21.60 -24.55
C ARG A 93 15.03 23.04 -24.83
N ARG A 94 15.62 23.75 -25.77
CA ARG A 94 15.16 25.09 -26.17
C ARG A 94 13.74 25.06 -26.73
N LYS A 95 13.32 23.97 -27.36
CA LYS A 95 11.99 23.78 -27.95
C LYS A 95 11.01 23.25 -26.88
N ILE A 96 9.87 23.91 -26.71
CA ILE A 96 8.86 23.59 -25.71
C ILE A 96 8.42 22.12 -25.79
N GLN A 97 8.23 21.60 -27.00
CA GLN A 97 7.78 20.22 -27.25
C GLN A 97 8.71 19.18 -26.62
N PHE A 98 10.04 19.37 -26.65
CA PHE A 98 10.99 18.44 -26.06
C PHE A 98 11.03 18.54 -24.53
N ARG A 99 10.80 19.73 -23.95
CA ARG A 99 10.63 19.89 -22.50
C ARG A 99 9.39 19.15 -21.99
N VAL A 100 8.27 19.30 -22.70
CA VAL A 100 7.02 18.59 -22.36
C VAL A 100 7.21 17.08 -22.52
N MET A 101 7.88 16.64 -23.60
CA MET A 101 8.17 15.23 -23.82
C MET A 101 9.02 14.66 -22.69
N LYS A 102 10.13 15.30 -22.31
CA LYS A 102 10.96 14.86 -21.20
C LYS A 102 10.17 14.78 -19.89
N ALA A 103 9.40 15.83 -19.56
CA ALA A 103 8.61 15.89 -18.35
C ALA A 103 7.60 14.72 -18.25
N ARG A 104 7.05 14.26 -19.38
CA ARG A 104 6.12 13.11 -19.44
C ARG A 104 6.77 11.79 -18.99
N TYR A 105 8.08 11.63 -19.24
CA TYR A 105 8.83 10.41 -18.93
C TYR A 105 9.75 10.58 -17.70
N THR A 106 9.66 11.71 -17.01
CA THR A 106 10.41 11.99 -15.78
C THR A 106 9.59 11.62 -14.55
N GLY A 107 10.19 10.85 -13.66
CA GLY A 107 9.58 10.40 -12.41
C GLY A 107 10.56 10.35 -11.24
N LYS A 108 10.10 9.86 -10.10
CA LYS A 108 10.97 9.60 -8.93
C LYS A 108 11.55 8.19 -9.06
N THR A 109 12.81 8.11 -9.46
CA THR A 109 13.56 6.86 -9.63
C THR A 109 14.46 6.58 -8.43
N ALA A 110 14.87 5.31 -8.23
CA ALA A 110 15.87 4.98 -7.22
C ALA A 110 17.17 5.73 -7.51
N CYS A 111 17.81 6.26 -6.46
CA CYS A 111 19.07 6.97 -6.61
C CYS A 111 20.14 6.00 -7.16
N PRO A 112 20.76 6.26 -8.31
CA PRO A 112 21.73 5.36 -8.93
C PRO A 112 23.04 5.22 -8.12
N GLU A 113 23.32 6.14 -7.20
CA GLU A 113 24.52 6.09 -6.36
C GLU A 113 24.34 5.20 -5.14
N CYS A 114 23.21 5.31 -4.43
CA CYS A 114 22.96 4.53 -3.22
C CYS A 114 21.97 3.38 -3.42
N GLY A 115 21.41 3.19 -4.61
CA GLY A 115 20.45 2.13 -4.90
C GLY A 115 19.18 2.17 -4.03
N GLY A 116 18.85 3.35 -3.47
CA GLY A 116 17.72 3.51 -2.55
C GLY A 116 18.09 3.38 -1.07
N SER A 117 19.29 2.94 -0.70
CA SER A 117 19.72 2.76 0.70
C SER A 117 19.81 4.07 1.51
N ARG A 118 19.82 5.23 0.84
CA ARG A 118 19.94 6.58 1.44
C ARG A 118 21.30 6.89 2.05
N LEU A 119 22.15 5.89 2.23
CA LEU A 119 23.43 5.97 2.93
C LEU A 119 24.57 6.35 2.00
N ARG A 120 25.67 6.83 2.59
CA ARG A 120 26.96 6.98 1.90
C ARG A 120 27.57 5.62 1.65
N LYS A 121 28.40 5.49 0.63
CA LYS A 121 29.08 4.23 0.30
C LYS A 121 29.96 3.72 1.45
N GLU A 122 30.61 4.63 2.17
CA GLU A 122 31.49 4.31 3.29
C GLU A 122 30.74 3.61 4.44
N ALA A 123 29.46 3.94 4.66
CA ALA A 123 28.62 3.29 5.66
C ALA A 123 28.39 1.80 5.33
N LEU A 124 28.50 1.40 4.06
CA LEU A 124 28.32 0.03 3.62
C LEU A 124 29.60 -0.80 3.70
N TYR A 125 30.75 -0.21 4.06
CA TYR A 125 31.97 -0.94 4.34
C TYR A 125 31.94 -1.63 5.70
N VAL A 126 31.15 -1.08 6.64
CA VAL A 126 30.97 -1.67 7.97
C VAL A 126 29.98 -2.83 7.86
N ARG A 127 30.39 -3.99 8.40
CA ARG A 127 29.59 -5.21 8.40
C ARG A 127 29.50 -5.81 9.79
N VAL A 128 28.32 -6.33 10.11
CA VAL A 128 28.05 -7.09 11.34
C VAL A 128 27.49 -8.45 10.90
N GLY A 129 28.11 -9.53 11.31
CA GLY A 129 27.74 -10.87 10.84
C GLY A 129 27.72 -10.98 9.31
N GLY A 130 28.68 -10.34 8.61
CA GLY A 130 28.77 -10.33 7.15
C GLY A 130 27.77 -9.44 6.40
N LYS A 131 26.84 -8.80 7.11
CA LYS A 131 25.78 -7.94 6.53
C LYS A 131 26.06 -6.46 6.75
N THR A 132 25.72 -5.61 5.77
CA THR A 132 25.72 -4.16 5.92
C THR A 132 24.43 -3.69 6.61
N ILE A 133 24.42 -2.46 7.10
CA ILE A 133 23.19 -1.88 7.67
C ILE A 133 22.06 -1.80 6.62
N ALA A 134 22.37 -1.56 5.34
CA ALA A 134 21.38 -1.55 4.27
C ALA A 134 20.75 -2.93 4.07
N ASP A 135 21.54 -3.99 4.14
CA ASP A 135 21.03 -5.37 4.06
C ASP A 135 20.10 -5.67 5.23
N LEU A 136 20.49 -5.26 6.45
CA LEU A 136 19.70 -5.51 7.66
C LEU A 136 18.36 -4.77 7.63
N VAL A 137 18.34 -3.47 7.32
CA VAL A 137 17.08 -2.71 7.34
C VAL A 137 16.10 -3.11 6.23
N ALA A 138 16.60 -3.75 5.17
CA ALA A 138 15.78 -4.31 4.09
C ALA A 138 15.21 -5.71 4.41
N MET A 139 15.67 -6.34 5.51
CA MET A 139 15.13 -7.62 5.95
C MET A 139 13.80 -7.45 6.70
N PRO A 140 12.85 -8.39 6.57
CA PRO A 140 11.70 -8.46 7.45
C PRO A 140 12.11 -8.59 8.93
N VAL A 141 11.32 -8.02 9.83
CA VAL A 141 11.57 -8.07 11.29
C VAL A 141 11.76 -9.50 11.79
N ASP A 142 10.93 -10.46 11.33
CA ASP A 142 11.08 -11.88 11.69
C ASP A 142 12.47 -12.44 11.30
N SER A 143 12.97 -12.06 10.13
CA SER A 143 14.31 -12.46 9.67
C SER A 143 15.42 -11.76 10.46
N LEU A 144 15.21 -10.51 10.87
CA LEU A 144 16.15 -9.78 11.73
C LEU A 144 16.24 -10.41 13.12
N ILE A 145 15.12 -10.84 13.70
CA ILE A 145 15.11 -11.57 14.99
C ILE A 145 15.97 -12.83 14.86
N ALA A 146 15.77 -13.62 13.80
CA ALA A 146 16.58 -14.82 13.57
C ALA A 146 18.07 -14.50 13.36
N PHE A 147 18.38 -13.44 12.60
CA PHE A 147 19.74 -12.98 12.38
C PHE A 147 20.44 -12.59 13.70
N PHE A 148 19.82 -11.75 14.54
CA PHE A 148 20.41 -11.33 15.81
C PHE A 148 20.42 -12.43 16.87
N ALA A 149 19.56 -13.45 16.77
CA ALA A 149 19.61 -14.63 17.63
C ALA A 149 20.79 -15.53 17.28
N GLY A 150 21.10 -15.72 15.99
CA GLY A 150 22.21 -16.52 15.49
C GLY A 150 23.52 -15.76 15.26
N LEU A 151 23.62 -14.51 15.72
CA LEU A 151 24.82 -13.70 15.53
C LEU A 151 25.95 -14.18 16.45
N GLU A 152 26.98 -14.72 15.84
CA GLU A 152 28.22 -15.11 16.51
C GLU A 152 29.21 -13.95 16.50
N LEU A 153 29.69 -13.55 17.66
CA LEU A 153 30.70 -12.51 17.88
C LEU A 153 31.82 -13.09 18.72
N ASP A 154 33.02 -12.53 18.61
CA ASP A 154 34.10 -12.86 19.52
C ASP A 154 33.81 -12.44 20.99
N GLU A 155 34.65 -12.85 21.92
CA GLU A 155 34.43 -12.61 23.35
C GLU A 155 34.44 -11.12 23.69
N HIS A 156 35.32 -10.34 23.04
CA HIS A 156 35.39 -8.89 23.25
C HIS A 156 34.15 -8.18 22.74
N ASP A 157 33.74 -8.45 21.52
CA ASP A 157 32.59 -7.85 20.88
C ASP A 157 31.28 -8.29 21.54
N THR A 158 31.17 -9.55 21.98
CA THR A 158 30.04 -10.05 22.75
C THR A 158 29.85 -9.27 24.04
N LYS A 159 30.94 -9.04 24.79
CA LYS A 159 30.90 -8.29 26.04
C LYS A 159 30.55 -6.83 25.82
N THR A 160 31.11 -6.21 24.79
CA THR A 160 30.90 -4.82 24.44
C THR A 160 29.46 -4.58 23.94
N ALA A 161 28.94 -5.44 23.10
CA ALA A 161 27.62 -5.30 22.45
C ALA A 161 26.46 -5.88 23.28
N SER A 162 26.73 -6.59 24.40
CA SER A 162 25.72 -7.36 25.15
C SER A 162 24.44 -6.58 25.43
N ARG A 163 24.57 -5.39 26.00
CA ARG A 163 23.42 -4.52 26.35
C ARG A 163 22.66 -4.05 25.11
N ILE A 164 23.38 -3.69 24.03
CA ILE A 164 22.79 -3.21 22.79
C ILE A 164 22.04 -4.34 22.09
N LEU A 165 22.61 -5.55 22.07
CA LEU A 165 21.97 -6.73 21.45
C LEU A 165 20.69 -7.14 22.18
N VAL A 166 20.65 -7.06 23.51
CA VAL A 166 19.43 -7.30 24.28
C VAL A 166 18.34 -6.30 23.90
N GLU A 167 18.69 -5.01 23.83
CA GLU A 167 17.75 -3.96 23.48
C GLU A 167 17.23 -4.12 22.04
N ILE A 168 18.09 -4.42 21.07
CA ILE A 168 17.70 -4.68 19.67
C ILE A 168 16.72 -5.86 19.60
N ARG A 169 17.04 -6.98 20.25
CA ARG A 169 16.20 -8.18 20.26
C ARG A 169 14.82 -7.88 20.87
N ASN A 170 14.77 -7.17 21.99
CA ASN A 170 13.51 -6.81 22.64
C ASN A 170 12.64 -5.94 21.73
N ARG A 171 13.20 -4.88 21.13
CA ARG A 171 12.46 -3.98 20.25
C ARG A 171 11.95 -4.68 18.98
N LEU A 172 12.75 -5.56 18.38
CA LEU A 172 12.31 -6.35 17.24
C LEU A 172 11.21 -7.33 17.65
N GLN A 173 11.33 -7.95 18.84
CA GLN A 173 10.30 -8.84 19.36
C GLN A 173 8.98 -8.11 19.60
N TYR A 174 8.98 -6.91 20.15
CA TYR A 174 7.76 -6.10 20.34
C TYR A 174 7.06 -5.79 19.00
N LEU A 175 7.83 -5.52 17.93
CA LEU A 175 7.27 -5.36 16.59
C LEU A 175 6.63 -6.66 16.08
N ALA A 176 7.26 -7.80 16.29
CA ALA A 176 6.70 -9.11 15.91
C ALA A 176 5.44 -9.45 16.71
N ASP A 177 5.44 -9.15 18.01
CA ASP A 177 4.32 -9.46 18.93
C ASP A 177 3.05 -8.68 18.55
N VAL A 178 3.19 -7.45 18.04
CA VAL A 178 2.05 -6.68 17.51
C VAL A 178 1.67 -7.06 16.06
N GLY A 179 2.23 -8.17 15.53
CA GLY A 179 1.90 -8.68 14.19
C GLY A 179 2.56 -7.95 13.04
N LEU A 180 3.69 -7.26 13.27
CA LEU A 180 4.45 -6.50 12.27
C LEU A 180 5.75 -7.20 11.82
N GLY A 181 5.90 -8.51 12.08
CA GLY A 181 7.09 -9.28 11.74
C GLY A 181 7.45 -9.31 10.25
N TYR A 182 6.48 -9.06 9.38
CA TYR A 182 6.68 -8.98 7.93
C TYR A 182 7.23 -7.64 7.44
N LEU A 183 7.18 -6.57 8.25
CA LEU A 183 7.67 -5.24 7.85
C LEU A 183 9.20 -5.21 7.77
N THR A 184 9.72 -4.38 6.86
CA THR A 184 11.13 -4.00 6.83
C THR A 184 11.33 -2.67 7.55
N LEU A 185 12.52 -2.47 8.14
CA LEU A 185 12.80 -1.25 8.92
C LEU A 185 13.00 -0.01 8.03
N ASP A 186 13.28 -0.18 6.75
CA ASP A 186 13.45 0.89 5.76
C ASP A 186 12.14 1.37 5.14
N ARG A 187 11.03 0.71 5.44
CA ARG A 187 9.72 1.03 4.87
C ARG A 187 9.27 2.45 5.23
N LEU A 188 8.89 3.22 4.23
CA LEU A 188 8.45 4.60 4.40
C LEU A 188 7.15 4.68 5.20
N SER A 189 7.09 5.58 6.19
CA SER A 189 5.89 5.80 7.02
C SER A 189 4.65 6.18 6.19
N SER A 190 4.85 6.90 5.08
CA SER A 190 3.76 7.26 4.14
C SER A 190 3.13 6.06 3.41
N THR A 191 3.77 4.89 3.45
CA THR A 191 3.26 3.64 2.86
C THR A 191 2.61 2.72 3.88
N LEU A 192 2.67 3.07 5.17
CA LEU A 192 2.04 2.32 6.25
C LEU A 192 0.53 2.60 6.27
N SER A 193 -0.24 1.57 6.56
CA SER A 193 -1.66 1.72 6.88
C SER A 193 -1.84 2.35 8.27
N GLY A 194 -3.04 2.88 8.55
CA GLY A 194 -3.37 3.43 9.87
C GLY A 194 -3.14 2.40 11.00
N GLY A 195 -3.60 1.16 10.79
CA GLY A 195 -3.40 0.08 11.76
C GLY A 195 -1.93 -0.31 11.94
N GLU A 196 -1.11 -0.33 10.89
CA GLU A 196 0.35 -0.57 11.01
C GLU A 196 1.01 0.54 11.85
N SER A 197 0.69 1.81 11.58
CA SER A 197 1.22 2.95 12.34
C SER A 197 0.83 2.88 13.81
N GLN A 198 -0.42 2.54 14.11
CA GLN A 198 -0.90 2.40 15.49
C GLN A 198 -0.19 1.26 16.22
N ARG A 199 0.04 0.13 15.57
CA ARG A 199 0.77 -1.00 16.17
C ARG A 199 2.26 -0.71 16.39
N ILE A 200 2.91 0.09 15.52
CA ILE A 200 4.27 0.58 15.76
C ILE A 200 4.30 1.42 17.05
N ASN A 201 3.33 2.33 17.22
CA ASN A 201 3.22 3.12 18.45
C ASN A 201 3.01 2.23 19.69
N LEU A 202 2.16 1.21 19.57
CA LEU A 202 1.93 0.24 20.65
C LEU A 202 3.21 -0.54 21.02
N SER A 203 3.99 -0.97 20.02
CA SER A 203 5.28 -1.65 20.27
C SER A 203 6.28 -0.77 21.02
N THR A 204 6.26 0.54 20.75
CA THR A 204 7.09 1.52 21.48
C THR A 204 6.66 1.64 22.94
N SER A 205 5.36 1.58 23.21
CA SER A 205 4.80 1.62 24.58
C SER A 205 5.19 0.39 25.40
N LEU A 206 5.21 -0.81 24.79
CA LEU A 206 5.73 -2.03 25.42
C LEU A 206 7.19 -1.89 25.85
N GLY A 207 8.01 -1.28 24.99
CA GLY A 207 9.45 -1.08 25.27
C GLY A 207 9.74 -0.03 26.35
N SER A 208 8.76 0.78 26.77
CA SER A 208 8.96 1.85 27.77
C SER A 208 9.01 1.36 29.21
N ASN A 209 8.59 0.10 29.48
CA ASN A 209 8.47 -0.47 30.84
C ASN A 209 7.72 0.44 31.84
N LEU A 210 6.81 1.28 31.35
CA LEU A 210 6.00 2.14 32.21
C LEU A 210 5.01 1.29 33.03
N THR A 211 4.86 1.64 34.31
CA THR A 211 3.87 1.06 35.21
C THR A 211 2.94 2.13 35.72
N GLY A 212 1.70 1.78 36.11
CA GLY A 212 0.72 2.74 36.59
C GLY A 212 0.20 3.73 35.55
N SER A 213 0.39 3.43 34.27
CA SER A 213 -0.04 4.25 33.15
C SER A 213 -1.42 3.82 32.65
N LEU A 214 -2.15 4.78 32.04
CA LEU A 214 -3.42 4.52 31.33
C LEU A 214 -3.17 4.55 29.82
N TYR A 215 -3.43 3.42 29.14
CA TYR A 215 -3.40 3.29 27.70
C TYR A 215 -4.83 3.33 27.16
N ILE A 216 -5.08 4.18 26.17
CA ILE A 216 -6.35 4.26 25.45
C ILE A 216 -6.07 3.95 23.98
N LEU A 217 -6.71 2.93 23.47
CA LEU A 217 -6.52 2.42 22.11
C LEU A 217 -7.88 2.41 21.40
N ASP A 218 -7.92 2.99 20.22
CA ASP A 218 -9.13 3.07 19.38
C ASP A 218 -8.96 2.14 18.18
N GLU A 219 -9.79 1.09 18.11
CA GLU A 219 -9.81 0.05 17.07
C GLU A 219 -8.41 -0.53 16.70
N PRO A 220 -7.60 -0.98 17.68
CA PRO A 220 -6.25 -1.46 17.39
C PRO A 220 -6.21 -2.75 16.54
N SER A 221 -7.33 -3.48 16.43
CA SER A 221 -7.47 -4.68 15.60
C SER A 221 -7.75 -4.37 14.12
N ILE A 222 -7.98 -3.11 13.75
CA ILE A 222 -8.38 -2.74 12.39
C ILE A 222 -7.44 -3.30 11.33
N GLY A 223 -8.01 -4.02 10.37
CA GLY A 223 -7.26 -4.64 9.26
C GLY A 223 -6.39 -5.84 9.65
N LEU A 224 -6.49 -6.34 10.89
CA LEU A 224 -5.88 -7.59 11.30
C LEU A 224 -6.64 -8.81 10.75
N HIS A 225 -5.90 -9.88 10.57
CA HIS A 225 -6.47 -11.21 10.41
C HIS A 225 -6.74 -11.80 11.80
N PRO A 226 -7.77 -12.63 12.01
CA PRO A 226 -8.07 -13.24 13.33
C PRO A 226 -6.85 -13.86 14.02
N ARG A 227 -5.95 -14.51 13.28
CA ARG A 227 -4.69 -15.03 13.82
C ARG A 227 -3.83 -13.96 14.49
N ASP A 228 -3.79 -12.76 13.91
CA ASP A 228 -2.94 -11.67 14.41
C ASP A 228 -3.66 -10.89 15.54
N THR A 229 -5.00 -10.91 15.58
CA THR A 229 -5.81 -10.36 16.68
C THR A 229 -5.47 -11.06 18.01
N ASN A 230 -5.28 -12.38 18.00
CA ASN A 230 -4.89 -13.13 19.20
C ASN A 230 -3.51 -12.69 19.75
N ARG A 231 -2.55 -12.36 18.87
CA ARG A 231 -1.26 -11.81 19.30
C ARG A 231 -1.43 -10.43 19.94
N LEU A 232 -2.23 -9.56 19.31
CA LEU A 232 -2.55 -8.24 19.87
C LEU A 232 -3.19 -8.37 21.27
N ILE A 233 -4.14 -9.27 21.45
CA ILE A 233 -4.75 -9.56 22.77
C ILE A 233 -3.69 -9.95 23.79
N GLY A 234 -2.71 -10.80 23.40
CA GLY A 234 -1.58 -11.18 24.25
C GLY A 234 -0.78 -9.96 24.72
N VAL A 235 -0.48 -9.04 23.80
CA VAL A 235 0.22 -7.79 24.07
C VAL A 235 -0.56 -6.88 25.04
N LEU A 236 -1.87 -6.71 24.81
CA LEU A 236 -2.74 -5.90 25.67
C LEU A 236 -2.79 -6.46 27.11
N LYS A 237 -2.86 -7.79 27.25
CA LYS A 237 -2.78 -8.45 28.56
C LYS A 237 -1.42 -8.26 29.24
N GLN A 238 -0.32 -8.35 28.49
CA GLN A 238 1.01 -8.06 29.04
C GLN A 238 1.12 -6.62 29.56
N LEU A 239 0.61 -5.62 28.83
CA LEU A 239 0.58 -4.24 29.32
C LEU A 239 -0.22 -4.10 30.61
N ARG A 240 -1.37 -4.75 30.73
CA ARG A 240 -2.19 -4.80 31.96
C ARG A 240 -1.42 -5.47 33.09
N ASP A 241 -0.81 -6.61 32.83
CA ASP A 241 -0.12 -7.42 33.83
C ASP A 241 1.16 -6.72 34.40
N LEU A 242 1.72 -5.75 33.64
CA LEU A 242 2.76 -4.84 34.13
C LEU A 242 2.23 -3.78 35.12
N GLY A 243 0.95 -3.82 35.49
CA GLY A 243 0.33 -2.87 36.43
C GLY A 243 -0.23 -1.61 35.78
N ASN A 244 -0.53 -1.66 34.48
CA ASN A 244 -1.17 -0.57 33.77
C ASN A 244 -2.69 -0.79 33.63
N THR A 245 -3.40 0.29 33.32
CA THR A 245 -4.81 0.23 32.91
C THR A 245 -4.87 0.35 31.40
N VAL A 246 -5.62 -0.55 30.73
CA VAL A 246 -5.76 -0.58 29.28
C VAL A 246 -7.24 -0.43 28.93
N ILE A 247 -7.59 0.65 28.24
CA ILE A 247 -8.93 0.88 27.67
C ILE A 247 -8.83 0.68 26.17
N VAL A 248 -9.71 -0.19 25.65
CA VAL A 248 -9.76 -0.50 24.21
C VAL A 248 -11.16 -0.22 23.71
N VAL A 249 -11.28 0.64 22.71
CA VAL A 249 -12.53 0.81 21.96
C VAL A 249 -12.51 -0.19 20.83
N GLU A 250 -13.41 -1.18 20.86
CA GLU A 250 -13.39 -2.32 19.94
C GLU A 250 -14.78 -2.91 19.70
N HIS A 251 -14.89 -3.59 18.56
CA HIS A 251 -16.09 -4.33 18.18
C HIS A 251 -15.76 -5.77 17.68
N GLU A 252 -14.48 -6.13 17.69
CA GLU A 252 -14.03 -7.51 17.39
C GLU A 252 -14.39 -8.45 18.55
N GLU A 253 -15.10 -9.53 18.22
CA GLU A 253 -15.61 -10.50 19.20
C GLU A 253 -14.50 -11.04 20.11
N GLU A 254 -13.34 -11.38 19.55
CA GLU A 254 -12.21 -11.96 20.28
C GLU A 254 -11.64 -11.01 21.33
N VAL A 255 -11.58 -9.71 21.02
CA VAL A 255 -11.12 -8.67 21.97
C VAL A 255 -12.15 -8.43 23.06
N ILE A 256 -13.44 -8.35 22.71
CA ILE A 256 -14.53 -8.20 23.69
C ILE A 256 -14.54 -9.38 24.67
N ARG A 257 -14.39 -10.61 24.17
CA ARG A 257 -14.34 -11.82 25.00
C ARG A 257 -13.10 -11.89 25.90
N ALA A 258 -12.02 -11.23 25.53
CA ALA A 258 -10.78 -11.20 26.30
C ALA A 258 -10.71 -10.10 27.38
N ALA A 259 -11.67 -9.17 27.38
CA ALA A 259 -11.72 -8.05 28.30
C ALA A 259 -12.16 -8.47 29.71
N ASP A 260 -11.56 -7.87 30.73
CA ASP A 260 -11.94 -8.07 32.14
C ASP A 260 -13.25 -7.34 32.48
N TRP A 261 -13.47 -6.19 31.88
CA TRP A 261 -14.63 -5.34 32.06
C TRP A 261 -15.09 -4.74 30.74
N ILE A 262 -16.39 -4.71 30.51
CA ILE A 262 -17.00 -4.26 29.26
C ILE A 262 -17.98 -3.14 29.57
N VAL A 263 -17.88 -2.05 28.82
CA VAL A 263 -18.85 -0.96 28.78
C VAL A 263 -19.44 -0.91 27.39
N ASP A 264 -20.74 -1.14 27.25
CA ASP A 264 -21.46 -1.13 25.97
C ASP A 264 -22.26 0.16 25.83
N ILE A 265 -21.98 0.91 24.77
CA ILE A 265 -22.60 2.21 24.49
C ILE A 265 -23.62 2.04 23.38
N GLY A 266 -24.82 2.56 23.58
CA GLY A 266 -25.92 2.44 22.61
C GLY A 266 -27.09 3.33 22.99
N PRO A 267 -28.36 2.89 22.73
CA PRO A 267 -28.75 1.66 22.00
C PRO A 267 -28.56 1.76 20.48
N LYS A 268 -28.46 2.97 19.92
CA LYS A 268 -28.32 3.25 18.49
C LYS A 268 -27.17 4.26 18.26
N ALA A 269 -27.06 4.78 17.04
CA ALA A 269 -26.05 5.78 16.68
C ALA A 269 -26.62 7.21 16.70
N GLY A 270 -25.73 8.20 16.76
CA GLY A 270 -26.07 9.61 16.70
C GLY A 270 -26.97 10.05 17.84
N TYR A 271 -28.00 10.83 17.55
CA TYR A 271 -28.92 11.38 18.55
C TYR A 271 -29.64 10.33 19.41
N ASN A 272 -29.79 9.12 18.89
CA ASN A 272 -30.44 8.00 19.58
C ASN A 272 -29.42 7.05 20.27
N GLY A 273 -28.17 7.47 20.39
CA GLY A 273 -27.09 6.75 21.04
C GLY A 273 -26.56 7.49 22.26
N GLY A 274 -25.37 7.13 22.70
CA GLY A 274 -24.64 7.82 23.78
C GLY A 274 -25.06 7.40 25.19
N GLU A 275 -25.84 6.34 25.36
CA GLU A 275 -26.21 5.82 26.67
C GLU A 275 -25.37 4.57 27.01
N VAL A 276 -25.06 4.39 28.30
CA VAL A 276 -24.48 3.14 28.76
C VAL A 276 -25.58 2.08 28.90
N VAL A 277 -25.66 1.16 27.92
CA VAL A 277 -26.68 0.10 27.89
C VAL A 277 -26.27 -1.10 28.75
N PHE A 278 -24.96 -1.27 28.95
CA PHE A 278 -24.41 -2.30 29.83
C PHE A 278 -23.04 -1.88 30.38
N SER A 279 -22.74 -2.30 31.62
CA SER A 279 -21.41 -2.20 32.24
C SER A 279 -21.23 -3.38 33.19
N GLY A 280 -20.16 -4.18 32.97
CA GLY A 280 -19.88 -5.38 33.79
C GLY A 280 -18.94 -6.36 33.12
N THR A 281 -18.91 -7.59 33.61
CA THR A 281 -18.09 -8.69 33.07
C THR A 281 -18.76 -9.38 31.88
N LEU A 282 -17.97 -10.12 31.08
CA LEU A 282 -18.48 -10.88 29.92
C LEU A 282 -19.66 -11.83 30.30
N PRO A 283 -19.59 -12.65 31.38
CA PRO A 283 -20.73 -13.50 31.75
C PRO A 283 -22.01 -12.73 32.06
N GLN A 284 -21.91 -11.51 32.57
CA GLN A 284 -23.06 -10.64 32.82
C GLN A 284 -23.59 -10.02 31.49
N LEU A 285 -22.70 -9.61 30.58
CA LEU A 285 -23.06 -9.10 29.25
C LEU A 285 -23.87 -10.15 28.47
N LEU A 286 -23.41 -11.38 28.41
CA LEU A 286 -24.10 -12.47 27.68
C LEU A 286 -25.53 -12.73 28.16
N LYS A 287 -25.85 -12.39 29.41
CA LYS A 287 -27.21 -12.46 29.97
C LYS A 287 -28.08 -11.23 29.70
N SER A 288 -27.47 -10.13 29.24
CA SER A 288 -28.16 -8.87 28.96
C SER A 288 -29.15 -9.08 27.81
N LYS A 289 -30.36 -8.48 27.97
CA LYS A 289 -31.39 -8.43 26.93
C LYS A 289 -31.48 -7.03 26.29
N LYS A 290 -30.70 -6.06 26.79
CA LYS A 290 -30.71 -4.68 26.30
C LYS A 290 -29.55 -4.38 25.33
N SER A 291 -28.52 -5.16 25.39
CA SER A 291 -27.28 -4.98 24.59
C SER A 291 -27.42 -5.67 23.24
N LEU A 292 -27.29 -4.91 22.17
CA LEU A 292 -27.21 -5.42 20.80
C LEU A 292 -25.94 -6.26 20.61
N THR A 293 -24.82 -5.83 21.22
CA THR A 293 -23.56 -6.58 21.23
C THR A 293 -23.75 -7.98 21.84
N ALA A 294 -24.47 -8.07 22.94
CA ALA A 294 -24.80 -9.36 23.57
C ALA A 294 -25.65 -10.26 22.66
N ASP A 295 -26.58 -9.68 21.89
CA ASP A 295 -27.41 -10.45 20.96
C ASP A 295 -26.57 -11.14 19.88
N TYR A 296 -25.57 -10.46 19.31
CA TYR A 296 -24.67 -11.06 18.33
C TYR A 296 -23.70 -12.03 18.97
N LEU A 297 -23.09 -11.71 20.11
CA LEU A 297 -22.14 -12.60 20.80
C LEU A 297 -22.78 -13.91 21.27
N THR A 298 -24.11 -13.94 21.50
CA THR A 298 -24.84 -15.11 21.91
C THR A 298 -25.56 -15.87 20.79
N GLY A 299 -25.50 -15.35 19.56
CA GLY A 299 -26.21 -15.90 18.41
C GLY A 299 -27.73 -15.67 18.44
N ARG A 300 -28.25 -14.83 19.36
CA ARG A 300 -29.68 -14.43 19.33
C ARG A 300 -29.99 -13.61 18.07
N ARG A 301 -29.01 -12.93 17.55
CA ARG A 301 -29.00 -12.30 16.22
C ARG A 301 -27.81 -12.77 15.43
N GLU A 302 -28.01 -13.01 14.16
CA GLU A 302 -26.96 -13.39 13.22
C GLU A 302 -27.21 -12.76 11.85
N ILE A 303 -26.15 -12.62 11.07
CA ILE A 303 -26.23 -12.25 9.66
C ILE A 303 -26.28 -13.56 8.88
N ALA A 304 -27.45 -13.86 8.29
CA ALA A 304 -27.64 -15.11 7.57
C ALA A 304 -26.69 -15.22 6.37
N VAL A 305 -25.99 -16.33 6.27
CA VAL A 305 -25.19 -16.67 5.10
C VAL A 305 -26.13 -17.13 3.99
N PRO A 306 -26.04 -16.57 2.75
CA PRO A 306 -26.87 -17.02 1.63
C PRO A 306 -26.71 -18.52 1.38
N ALA A 307 -27.82 -19.22 1.21
CA ALA A 307 -27.81 -20.67 0.95
C ALA A 307 -27.18 -21.04 -0.39
N THR A 308 -27.22 -20.12 -1.37
CA THR A 308 -26.64 -20.31 -2.72
C THR A 308 -25.74 -19.16 -3.10
N ALA A 309 -24.59 -19.46 -3.67
CA ALA A 309 -23.71 -18.47 -4.26
C ALA A 309 -24.25 -18.03 -5.63
N ARG A 310 -24.04 -16.77 -5.98
CA ARG A 310 -24.39 -16.25 -7.32
C ARG A 310 -23.48 -16.89 -8.37
N GLY A 311 -24.09 -17.42 -9.43
CA GLY A 311 -23.35 -17.91 -10.61
C GLY A 311 -22.70 -16.78 -11.39
N TRP A 312 -21.61 -17.06 -12.06
CA TRP A 312 -20.92 -16.15 -12.95
C TRP A 312 -20.41 -16.87 -14.21
N SER A 313 -20.26 -16.12 -15.31
CA SER A 313 -19.74 -16.66 -16.58
C SER A 313 -18.53 -15.88 -17.07
N ASN A 314 -18.47 -14.58 -16.79
CA ASN A 314 -17.41 -13.69 -17.24
C ASN A 314 -16.40 -13.42 -16.13
N SER A 315 -15.14 -13.20 -16.51
CA SER A 315 -14.06 -12.92 -15.55
C SER A 315 -12.94 -12.13 -16.18
N ILE A 316 -12.21 -11.40 -15.35
CA ILE A 316 -10.90 -10.85 -15.70
C ILE A 316 -9.81 -11.61 -14.94
N THR A 317 -8.61 -11.67 -15.51
CA THR A 317 -7.46 -12.32 -14.87
C THR A 317 -6.29 -11.37 -14.86
N VAL A 318 -5.74 -11.12 -13.67
CA VAL A 318 -4.42 -10.51 -13.49
C VAL A 318 -3.39 -11.60 -13.70
N LYS A 319 -2.48 -11.41 -14.65
CA LYS A 319 -1.43 -12.37 -15.02
C LYS A 319 -0.08 -11.93 -14.44
N GLY A 320 0.65 -12.90 -13.87
CA GLY A 320 2.05 -12.72 -13.49
C GLY A 320 2.30 -11.62 -12.46
N ALA A 321 1.42 -11.45 -11.48
CA ALA A 321 1.57 -10.40 -10.46
C ALA A 321 2.80 -10.63 -9.59
N ARG A 322 3.74 -9.63 -9.57
CA ARG A 322 5.05 -9.72 -8.89
C ARG A 322 5.35 -8.53 -7.99
N GLU A 323 4.42 -7.58 -7.86
CA GLU A 323 4.63 -6.39 -7.03
C GLU A 323 4.83 -6.74 -5.55
N ASN A 324 5.85 -6.17 -4.92
CA ASN A 324 6.24 -6.41 -3.54
C ASN A 324 6.51 -7.90 -3.25
N ASN A 325 5.69 -8.55 -2.44
CA ASN A 325 5.83 -9.95 -2.04
C ASN A 325 5.02 -10.94 -2.90
N LEU A 326 4.36 -10.48 -3.94
CA LEU A 326 3.63 -11.36 -4.86
C LEU A 326 4.63 -12.18 -5.68
N ARG A 327 4.37 -13.48 -5.78
CA ARG A 327 5.29 -14.48 -6.37
C ARG A 327 4.81 -14.95 -7.74
N ASN A 328 4.71 -14.03 -8.70
CA ASN A 328 4.29 -14.33 -10.06
C ASN A 328 2.93 -15.05 -10.10
N VAL A 329 1.94 -14.48 -9.40
CA VAL A 329 0.63 -15.12 -9.24
C VAL A 329 -0.36 -14.68 -10.29
N ASP A 330 -1.15 -15.65 -10.78
CA ASP A 330 -2.31 -15.41 -11.62
C ASP A 330 -3.56 -15.36 -10.76
N VAL A 331 -4.36 -14.31 -10.89
CA VAL A 331 -5.59 -14.15 -10.11
C VAL A 331 -6.78 -13.90 -11.00
N ARG A 332 -7.73 -14.83 -10.99
CA ARG A 332 -9.00 -14.74 -11.71
C ARG A 332 -10.05 -14.07 -10.83
N ILE A 333 -10.71 -13.06 -11.36
CA ILE A 333 -11.74 -12.26 -10.66
C ILE A 333 -13.04 -12.36 -11.47
N PRO A 334 -14.05 -13.07 -10.95
CA PRO A 334 -15.35 -13.16 -11.59
C PRO A 334 -16.04 -11.79 -11.66
N LEU A 335 -16.77 -11.54 -12.76
CA LEU A 335 -17.59 -10.34 -12.93
C LEU A 335 -19.04 -10.56 -12.52
N GLY A 336 -19.71 -9.50 -12.09
CA GLY A 336 -21.12 -9.53 -11.67
C GLY A 336 -21.38 -10.18 -10.30
N VAL A 337 -20.32 -10.48 -9.54
CA VAL A 337 -20.39 -11.05 -8.19
C VAL A 337 -19.52 -10.26 -7.22
N MET A 338 -19.77 -10.42 -5.93
CA MET A 338 -18.90 -9.89 -4.88
C MET A 338 -17.70 -10.84 -4.68
N THR A 339 -16.49 -10.36 -4.94
CA THR A 339 -15.26 -11.11 -4.72
C THR A 339 -14.54 -10.56 -3.49
N CYS A 340 -14.22 -11.41 -2.53
CA CYS A 340 -13.45 -11.06 -1.34
C CYS A 340 -11.99 -11.52 -1.50
N ILE A 341 -11.03 -10.58 -1.37
CA ILE A 341 -9.60 -10.88 -1.31
C ILE A 341 -9.19 -10.93 0.16
N THR A 342 -8.93 -12.13 0.67
CA THR A 342 -8.61 -12.38 2.09
C THR A 342 -7.19 -12.93 2.27
N GLY A 343 -6.71 -12.97 3.51
CA GLY A 343 -5.40 -13.49 3.90
C GLY A 343 -4.79 -12.69 5.05
N VAL A 344 -3.72 -13.22 5.66
CA VAL A 344 -3.04 -12.61 6.80
C VAL A 344 -2.49 -11.22 6.49
N SER A 345 -2.20 -10.43 7.53
CA SER A 345 -1.57 -9.12 7.38
C SER A 345 -0.24 -9.26 6.62
N GLY A 346 0.04 -8.35 5.68
CA GLY A 346 1.24 -8.41 4.85
C GLY A 346 1.24 -9.48 3.74
N SER A 347 0.15 -10.23 3.51
CA SER A 347 0.12 -11.29 2.47
C SER A 347 0.10 -10.79 1.01
N GLY A 348 -0.02 -9.48 0.76
CA GLY A 348 -0.01 -8.91 -0.59
C GLY A 348 -1.39 -8.53 -1.14
N LYS A 349 -2.46 -8.61 -0.33
CA LYS A 349 -3.84 -8.22 -0.75
C LYS A 349 -3.90 -6.82 -1.36
N SER A 350 -3.33 -5.84 -0.68
CA SER A 350 -3.30 -4.45 -1.16
C SER A 350 -2.36 -4.26 -2.34
N SER A 351 -1.27 -5.02 -2.43
CA SER A 351 -0.38 -5.02 -3.60
C SER A 351 -1.14 -5.48 -4.84
N LEU A 352 -1.94 -6.55 -4.72
CA LEU A 352 -2.75 -7.05 -5.83
C LEU A 352 -3.87 -6.06 -6.20
N ALA A 353 -4.69 -5.64 -5.23
CA ALA A 353 -5.89 -4.84 -5.50
C ALA A 353 -5.57 -3.38 -5.82
N LYS A 354 -4.85 -2.70 -4.92
CA LYS A 354 -4.54 -1.25 -5.00
C LYS A 354 -3.27 -0.97 -5.80
N GLY A 355 -2.29 -1.88 -5.75
CA GLY A 355 -1.01 -1.73 -6.44
C GLY A 355 -1.07 -2.14 -7.92
N ILE A 356 -1.81 -3.17 -8.28
CA ILE A 356 -1.85 -3.72 -9.65
C ILE A 356 -3.21 -3.54 -10.31
N LEU A 357 -4.26 -4.19 -9.78
CA LEU A 357 -5.56 -4.30 -10.46
C LEU A 357 -6.19 -2.93 -10.72
N TYR A 358 -6.32 -2.09 -9.70
CA TYR A 358 -6.94 -0.78 -9.84
C TYR A 358 -6.19 0.16 -10.79
N PRO A 359 -4.86 0.36 -10.66
CA PRO A 359 -4.10 1.19 -11.59
C PRO A 359 -4.12 0.64 -13.02
N ALA A 360 -4.06 -0.68 -13.20
CA ALA A 360 -4.11 -1.30 -14.51
C ALA A 360 -5.45 -1.06 -15.21
N LEU A 361 -6.57 -1.23 -14.49
CA LEU A 361 -7.91 -0.92 -15.01
C LEU A 361 -8.10 0.57 -15.28
N ARG A 362 -7.64 1.45 -14.38
CA ARG A 362 -7.70 2.90 -14.61
C ARG A 362 -6.97 3.32 -15.88
N ARG A 363 -5.82 2.74 -16.11
CA ARG A 363 -5.03 3.01 -17.29
C ARG A 363 -5.71 2.52 -18.56
N LEU A 364 -6.31 1.33 -18.50
CA LEU A 364 -7.01 0.74 -19.64
C LEU A 364 -8.29 1.51 -20.00
N LEU A 365 -9.08 1.92 -19.00
CA LEU A 365 -10.39 2.53 -19.19
C LEU A 365 -10.32 4.05 -19.45
N TYR A 366 -9.33 4.74 -18.89
CA TYR A 366 -9.27 6.22 -18.89
C TYR A 366 -7.98 6.79 -19.48
N ASP A 367 -7.10 5.96 -20.01
CA ASP A 367 -5.76 6.37 -20.52
C ASP A 367 -4.98 7.27 -19.53
N THR A 368 -5.13 6.98 -18.24
CA THR A 368 -4.46 7.76 -17.19
C THR A 368 -3.02 7.29 -17.03
N GLY A 369 -2.10 8.24 -16.76
CA GLY A 369 -0.68 7.94 -16.49
C GLY A 369 -0.40 7.25 -15.14
N VAL A 370 -1.41 6.61 -14.51
CA VAL A 370 -1.22 5.88 -13.26
C VAL A 370 -0.46 4.58 -13.54
N LYS A 371 0.67 4.42 -12.86
CA LYS A 371 1.53 3.25 -12.99
C LYS A 371 0.97 2.08 -12.18
N PRO A 372 0.64 0.94 -12.79
CA PRO A 372 0.41 -0.30 -12.06
C PRO A 372 1.73 -0.87 -11.53
N GLY A 373 1.65 -1.66 -10.46
CA GLY A 373 2.77 -2.47 -9.97
C GLY A 373 3.21 -3.53 -10.99
N ASP A 374 4.22 -4.32 -10.66
CA ASP A 374 4.83 -5.28 -11.59
C ASP A 374 3.91 -6.50 -11.83
N PHE A 375 3.50 -6.69 -13.09
CA PHE A 375 2.67 -7.80 -13.56
C PHE A 375 2.77 -7.93 -15.09
N ASP A 376 2.31 -9.05 -15.67
CA ASP A 376 2.38 -9.29 -17.11
C ASP A 376 1.26 -8.57 -17.87
N GLY A 377 0.02 -8.65 -17.40
CA GLY A 377 -1.12 -8.02 -18.06
C GLY A 377 -2.48 -8.42 -17.49
N LEU A 378 -3.54 -7.80 -18.05
CA LEU A 378 -4.93 -8.17 -17.81
C LEU A 378 -5.45 -8.95 -19.00
N THR A 379 -6.15 -10.06 -18.73
CA THR A 379 -6.81 -10.89 -19.75
C THR A 379 -8.26 -11.18 -19.38
N GLY A 380 -9.03 -11.77 -20.30
CA GLY A 380 -10.44 -12.09 -20.09
C GLY A 380 -11.38 -10.97 -20.55
N ASP A 381 -12.53 -10.86 -19.92
CA ASP A 381 -13.66 -10.04 -20.38
C ASP A 381 -13.53 -8.56 -19.95
N VAL A 382 -12.35 -7.98 -20.11
CA VAL A 382 -12.03 -6.60 -19.64
C VAL A 382 -12.91 -5.56 -20.33
N GLN A 383 -13.31 -5.81 -21.58
CA GLN A 383 -14.18 -4.96 -22.38
C GLN A 383 -15.60 -4.78 -21.80
N LEU A 384 -16.03 -5.66 -20.89
CA LEU A 384 -17.31 -5.54 -20.21
C LEU A 384 -17.29 -4.49 -19.09
N LEU A 385 -16.10 -4.05 -18.66
CA LEU A 385 -15.96 -3.04 -17.63
C LEU A 385 -16.08 -1.64 -18.23
N LYS A 386 -17.01 -0.84 -17.69
CA LYS A 386 -17.25 0.56 -18.11
C LYS A 386 -16.51 1.57 -17.25
N SER A 387 -16.31 1.25 -15.98
CA SER A 387 -15.65 2.12 -15.01
C SER A 387 -14.98 1.33 -13.89
N VAL A 388 -14.04 1.94 -13.23
CA VAL A 388 -13.40 1.39 -12.02
C VAL A 388 -13.34 2.47 -10.95
N GLU A 389 -13.83 2.17 -9.76
CA GLU A 389 -13.81 3.04 -8.60
C GLU A 389 -13.05 2.39 -7.46
N MET A 390 -12.31 3.19 -6.70
CA MET A 390 -11.61 2.77 -5.49
C MET A 390 -12.14 3.56 -4.31
N VAL A 391 -12.68 2.85 -3.34
CA VAL A 391 -13.07 3.40 -2.04
C VAL A 391 -12.05 2.89 -1.02
N ASP A 392 -11.36 3.80 -0.35
CA ASP A 392 -10.36 3.47 0.67
C ASP A 392 -10.66 4.19 2.00
N GLN A 393 -9.81 3.94 3.00
CA GLN A 393 -9.96 4.50 4.35
C GLN A 393 -9.40 5.93 4.49
N ASN A 394 -8.97 6.56 3.41
CA ASN A 394 -8.46 7.92 3.47
C ASN A 394 -9.58 8.91 3.85
N PRO A 395 -9.27 9.93 4.68
CA PRO A 395 -10.24 10.97 5.00
C PRO A 395 -10.74 11.67 3.73
N ILE A 396 -12.03 11.97 3.68
CA ILE A 396 -12.71 12.65 2.55
C ILE A 396 -12.08 14.02 2.27
N GLY A 397 -11.49 14.65 3.29
CA GLY A 397 -10.78 15.93 3.22
C GLY A 397 -10.45 16.45 4.61
N LYS A 398 -9.49 17.38 4.68
CA LYS A 398 -9.01 17.96 5.94
C LYS A 398 -9.40 19.43 6.10
N SER A 399 -10.11 20.03 5.13
CA SER A 399 -10.51 21.43 5.21
C SER A 399 -11.82 21.58 6.01
N SER A 400 -12.03 22.75 6.61
CA SER A 400 -13.28 23.09 7.30
C SER A 400 -14.53 23.06 6.39
N ARG A 401 -14.32 23.04 5.07
CA ARG A 401 -15.39 22.94 4.06
C ARG A 401 -15.65 21.49 3.61
N SER A 402 -14.84 20.53 4.08
CA SER A 402 -15.01 19.11 3.75
C SER A 402 -16.04 18.51 4.70
N ASN A 403 -17.24 18.30 4.19
CA ASN A 403 -18.34 17.67 4.93
C ASN A 403 -19.08 16.66 4.03
N PRO A 404 -19.84 15.72 4.60
CA PRO A 404 -20.51 14.66 3.84
C PRO A 404 -21.43 15.19 2.76
N VAL A 405 -22.19 16.25 3.02
CA VAL A 405 -23.18 16.77 2.06
C VAL A 405 -22.54 17.39 0.83
N THR A 406 -21.36 18.01 0.99
CA THR A 406 -20.57 18.52 -0.14
C THR A 406 -19.95 17.37 -0.94
N TYR A 407 -19.46 16.35 -0.24
CA TYR A 407 -18.81 15.19 -0.89
C TYR A 407 -19.80 14.40 -1.77
N ILE A 408 -21.01 14.15 -1.28
CA ILE A 408 -22.07 13.46 -2.05
C ILE A 408 -22.78 14.40 -3.04
N LYS A 409 -22.33 15.67 -3.17
CA LYS A 409 -22.89 16.72 -4.04
C LYS A 409 -24.35 17.08 -3.75
N ALA A 410 -24.93 16.63 -2.66
CA ALA A 410 -26.30 16.99 -2.29
C ALA A 410 -26.42 18.47 -1.93
N TYR A 411 -25.32 19.11 -1.52
CA TYR A 411 -25.33 20.52 -1.13
C TYR A 411 -25.59 21.45 -2.33
N ASP A 412 -25.15 21.06 -3.51
CA ASP A 412 -25.42 21.86 -4.73
C ASP A 412 -26.88 21.89 -5.05
N GLU A 413 -27.61 20.77 -4.92
CA GLU A 413 -29.06 20.70 -5.11
C GLU A 413 -29.84 21.44 -4.00
N ILE A 414 -29.36 21.31 -2.74
CA ILE A 414 -29.95 22.05 -1.61
C ILE A 414 -29.79 23.57 -1.84
N ARG A 415 -28.60 24.04 -2.21
CA ARG A 415 -28.36 25.46 -2.51
C ARG A 415 -29.23 25.97 -3.64
N LYS A 416 -29.40 25.19 -4.69
CA LYS A 416 -30.31 25.53 -5.80
C LYS A 416 -31.73 25.65 -5.32
N LEU A 417 -32.23 24.66 -4.54
CA LEU A 417 -33.58 24.72 -3.97
C LEU A 417 -33.81 25.99 -3.15
N PHE A 418 -32.83 26.42 -2.35
CA PHE A 418 -32.95 27.65 -1.56
C PHE A 418 -32.85 28.90 -2.43
N SER A 419 -31.99 28.95 -3.43
CA SER A 419 -31.88 30.11 -4.34
C SER A 419 -33.08 30.27 -5.24
N ASP A 420 -33.85 29.22 -5.50
CA ASP A 420 -35.09 29.26 -6.30
C ASP A 420 -36.30 29.74 -5.50
N GLN A 421 -36.17 29.92 -4.17
CA GLN A 421 -37.29 30.45 -3.36
C GLN A 421 -37.57 31.91 -3.67
N PRO A 422 -38.87 32.36 -3.63
CA PRO A 422 -39.27 33.75 -3.99
C PRO A 422 -38.50 34.82 -3.22
N TYR A 423 -38.21 34.59 -1.93
CA TYR A 423 -37.47 35.55 -1.12
C TYR A 423 -36.01 35.67 -1.61
N ALA A 424 -35.35 34.54 -1.94
CA ALA A 424 -34.00 34.56 -2.44
C ALA A 424 -33.90 35.26 -3.79
N GLN A 425 -34.81 34.96 -4.70
CA GLN A 425 -34.89 35.60 -6.02
C GLN A 425 -35.14 37.12 -5.89
N HIS A 426 -36.06 37.54 -5.03
CA HIS A 426 -36.37 38.95 -4.82
C HIS A 426 -35.17 39.73 -4.25
N ASN A 427 -34.36 39.10 -3.42
CA ASN A 427 -33.17 39.71 -2.79
C ASN A 427 -31.87 39.43 -3.54
N GLY A 428 -31.89 38.82 -4.72
CA GLY A 428 -30.72 38.56 -5.53
C GLY A 428 -29.75 37.54 -4.88
N LEU A 429 -30.26 36.64 -4.01
CA LEU A 429 -29.43 35.60 -3.34
C LEU A 429 -29.31 34.40 -4.26
N GLY A 430 -28.15 34.27 -4.91
CA GLY A 430 -27.83 33.10 -5.71
C GLY A 430 -27.38 31.90 -4.85
N ALA A 431 -27.14 30.74 -5.48
CA ALA A 431 -26.73 29.51 -4.80
C ALA A 431 -25.42 29.64 -3.97
N SER A 432 -24.57 30.62 -4.26
CA SER A 432 -23.38 30.92 -3.48
C SER A 432 -23.62 31.62 -2.15
N ALA A 433 -24.85 32.11 -1.91
CA ALA A 433 -25.24 32.75 -0.66
C ALA A 433 -25.61 31.75 0.44
N PHE A 434 -25.82 30.47 0.04
CA PHE A 434 -26.20 29.36 0.90
C PHE A 434 -25.01 28.35 0.96
#